data_4e80e70e0bb8f48bb3a07d9c01839765
#
_entry.id   4e80e70e0bb8f48bb3a07d9c01839765
#
_cell.length_a   1.000
_cell.length_b   1.000
_cell.length_c   1.000
_cell.angle_alpha   90.00
_cell.angle_beta   90.00
_cell.angle_gamma   90.00
#
_symmetry.space_group_name_H-M   'P 1'
#
loop_
_entity.id
_entity.type
_entity.pdbx_description
1 polymer ?
#
loop_
_entity_poly.entity_id
_entity_poly.type
_entity_poly.pdbx_seq_one_letter_code
_entity_poly.pdbx_strand_id
1 'polypeptide(L)'
;MLHPLYDALGFTWLRGQGMEVESFRSRPGVPSDRFLTSPYYHLLSNQLDHLRRRLDPSVPSEFPVFDDLRLMGITDYMAFVLPFSGNTSQGMMGSWSTDSAAGFSDSMISALLRIQSHLAIATKMAVLTKLADNMMITYLGGDAGRRVLDGQIKRGEGDTIRAALVMADMRGSSKLAETSGREIYIDTLNQFFDAVAAPFNRRGGQIMSFIGDGFIAVYPCERHRSQSEIACQAALAAAHKATVRMTDLNLRRKEQGLSDIKFGIGLHVGNVMFGNVGLTDRLTFSVFGSAVNEVQRLQTLTKKYPHSVLASKDFASYCGANSWLTLGSEELAGIKQKLTVLSPDLSGALAVDEDGTLEPIYDRRSDAEQVMLLHRDAARLSAGDPTKVQ
;
A
#
# COMPACT_ATOMS: atom_id res chain seq x y z
N MET A 1 3.59 -15.20 -1.80
CA MET A 1 3.13 -13.96 -1.14
C MET A 1 2.48 -13.08 -2.20
N LEU A 2 1.20 -12.74 -2.04
CA LEU A 2 0.44 -11.93 -3.02
C LEU A 2 0.56 -10.43 -2.74
N HIS A 3 0.79 -10.06 -1.48
CA HIS A 3 0.90 -8.70 -1.01
C HIS A 3 1.68 -8.70 0.31
N PRO A 4 2.34 -7.61 0.72
CA PRO A 4 2.98 -7.53 2.04
C PRO A 4 2.02 -7.79 3.22
N LEU A 5 0.70 -7.62 3.01
CA LEU A 5 -0.32 -7.77 4.05
C LEU A 5 -1.09 -9.10 4.01
N TYR A 6 -1.05 -9.87 2.91
CA TYR A 6 -1.77 -11.14 2.79
C TYR A 6 -1.10 -12.13 1.84
N ASP A 7 -1.25 -13.42 2.13
CA ASP A 7 -0.64 -14.52 1.38
C ASP A 7 -1.63 -15.23 0.47
N ALA A 8 -2.94 -15.15 0.78
CA ALA A 8 -3.99 -15.80 0.02
C ALA A 8 -5.26 -14.94 -0.03
N LEU A 9 -6.04 -15.15 -1.08
CA LEU A 9 -7.40 -14.62 -1.23
C LEU A 9 -8.37 -15.78 -1.21
N GLY A 10 -9.43 -15.66 -0.42
CA GLY A 10 -10.56 -16.56 -0.39
C GLY A 10 -11.77 -15.94 -1.08
N PHE A 11 -12.49 -16.74 -1.84
CA PHE A 11 -13.74 -16.36 -2.48
C PHE A 11 -14.82 -17.35 -2.04
N THR A 12 -15.85 -16.85 -1.39
CA THR A 12 -17.01 -17.64 -0.98
C THR A 12 -18.23 -17.16 -1.74
N TRP A 13 -18.89 -18.06 -2.45
CA TRP A 13 -20.15 -17.77 -3.12
C TRP A 13 -21.29 -18.53 -2.47
N LEU A 14 -22.33 -17.82 -2.06
CA LEU A 14 -23.55 -18.40 -1.48
C LEU A 14 -24.76 -18.02 -2.34
N ARG A 15 -25.64 -19.01 -2.59
CA ARG A 15 -26.88 -18.79 -3.32
C ARG A 15 -27.73 -17.72 -2.63
N GLY A 16 -28.08 -16.66 -3.38
CA GLY A 16 -28.89 -15.54 -2.88
C GLY A 16 -28.14 -14.46 -2.09
N GLN A 17 -26.88 -14.69 -1.72
CA GLN A 17 -26.05 -13.72 -0.99
C GLN A 17 -24.92 -13.14 -1.87
N GLY A 18 -24.59 -13.82 -2.97
CA GLY A 18 -23.52 -13.38 -3.86
C GLY A 18 -22.16 -13.90 -3.46
N MET A 19 -21.11 -13.15 -3.81
CA MET A 19 -19.72 -13.52 -3.57
C MET A 19 -19.12 -12.64 -2.47
N GLU A 20 -18.49 -13.28 -1.51
CA GLU A 20 -17.69 -12.67 -0.46
C GLU A 20 -16.20 -12.91 -0.73
N VAL A 21 -15.36 -11.93 -0.44
CA VAL A 21 -13.91 -12.01 -0.64
C VAL A 21 -13.21 -11.77 0.68
N GLU A 22 -12.37 -12.70 1.08
CA GLU A 22 -11.56 -12.61 2.30
C GLU A 22 -10.07 -12.63 1.96
N SER A 23 -9.27 -11.88 2.71
CA SER A 23 -7.82 -11.93 2.63
C SER A 23 -7.24 -12.65 3.85
N PHE A 24 -6.32 -13.58 3.61
CA PHE A 24 -5.68 -14.36 4.66
C PHE A 24 -4.20 -14.02 4.76
N ARG A 25 -3.72 -13.83 5.99
CA ARG A 25 -2.32 -13.69 6.30
C ARG A 25 -1.86 -14.83 7.18
N SER A 26 -0.93 -15.62 6.68
CA SER A 26 -0.23 -16.64 7.46
C SER A 26 0.97 -16.04 8.19
N ARG A 27 1.26 -16.51 9.40
CA ARG A 27 2.59 -16.27 9.97
C ARG A 27 3.58 -17.15 9.19
N PRO A 28 4.70 -16.61 8.69
CA PRO A 28 5.67 -17.40 7.97
C PRO A 28 6.10 -18.63 8.79
N GLY A 29 5.94 -19.83 8.21
CA GLY A 29 6.35 -21.11 8.83
C GLY A 29 5.41 -21.72 9.87
N VAL A 30 4.27 -21.07 10.20
CA VAL A 30 3.31 -21.62 11.18
C VAL A 30 1.91 -21.64 10.56
N PRO A 31 1.44 -22.81 10.07
CA PRO A 31 0.06 -22.96 9.63
C PRO A 31 -0.92 -22.72 10.79
N SER A 32 -2.10 -22.16 10.50
CA SER A 32 -3.14 -21.98 11.53
C SER A 32 -3.75 -23.33 11.91
N ASP A 33 -4.21 -23.47 13.16
CA ASP A 33 -4.90 -24.68 13.62
C ASP A 33 -6.13 -24.99 12.75
N ARG A 34 -6.86 -23.96 12.30
CA ARG A 34 -7.98 -24.11 11.36
C ARG A 34 -7.55 -24.73 10.04
N PHE A 35 -6.36 -24.42 9.54
CA PHE A 35 -5.83 -25.04 8.32
C PHE A 35 -5.39 -26.49 8.58
N LEU A 36 -4.68 -26.76 9.68
CA LEU A 36 -4.18 -28.09 10.04
C LEU A 36 -5.32 -29.11 10.26
N THR A 37 -6.48 -28.64 10.70
CA THR A 37 -7.69 -29.47 10.92
C THR A 37 -8.67 -29.43 9.75
N SER A 38 -8.25 -28.90 8.59
CA SER A 38 -9.12 -28.74 7.41
C SER A 38 -9.05 -29.94 6.45
N PRO A 39 -10.10 -30.16 5.63
CA PRO A 39 -10.06 -31.10 4.51
C PRO A 39 -8.93 -30.79 3.52
N TYR A 40 -8.52 -29.52 3.38
CA TYR A 40 -7.43 -29.11 2.48
C TYR A 40 -6.07 -29.60 2.94
N TYR A 41 -5.78 -29.50 4.24
CA TYR A 41 -4.56 -30.04 4.80
C TYR A 41 -4.50 -31.56 4.66
N HIS A 42 -5.63 -32.24 4.86
CA HIS A 42 -5.74 -33.67 4.63
C HIS A 42 -5.44 -34.07 3.17
N LEU A 43 -5.99 -33.32 2.20
CA LEU A 43 -5.70 -33.53 0.78
C LEU A 43 -4.21 -33.36 0.46
N LEU A 44 -3.61 -32.28 0.94
CA LEU A 44 -2.17 -31.99 0.71
C LEU A 44 -1.27 -33.02 1.36
N SER A 45 -1.54 -33.41 2.62
CA SER A 45 -0.71 -34.35 3.37
C SER A 45 -0.76 -35.77 2.80
N ASN A 46 -1.89 -36.14 2.19
CA ASN A 46 -2.09 -37.46 1.60
C ASN A 46 -1.95 -37.48 0.07
N GLN A 47 -1.55 -36.36 -0.53
CA GLN A 47 -1.38 -36.19 -1.99
C GLN A 47 -2.64 -36.59 -2.80
N LEU A 48 -3.82 -36.19 -2.26
CA LEU A 48 -5.11 -36.46 -2.90
C LEU A 48 -5.56 -35.21 -3.66
N ASP A 49 -6.16 -35.39 -4.84
CA ASP A 49 -6.66 -34.29 -5.67
C ASP A 49 -8.03 -33.79 -5.18
N HIS A 50 -8.85 -34.67 -4.65
CA HIS A 50 -10.19 -34.35 -4.14
C HIS A 50 -10.63 -35.25 -3.03
N LEU A 51 -11.58 -34.76 -2.22
CA LEU A 51 -12.24 -35.47 -1.13
C LEU A 51 -13.74 -35.18 -1.16
N ARG A 52 -14.59 -36.17 -1.17
CA ARG A 52 -16.05 -36.04 -1.02
C ARG A 52 -16.52 -36.63 0.29
N ARG A 53 -17.46 -35.97 0.96
CA ARG A 53 -18.12 -36.49 2.17
C ARG A 53 -19.60 -36.12 2.17
N ARG A 54 -20.44 -37.15 2.39
CA ARG A 54 -21.83 -36.94 2.79
C ARG A 54 -21.86 -36.49 4.24
N LEU A 55 -22.57 -35.39 4.51
CA LEU A 55 -22.65 -34.81 5.85
C LEU A 55 -23.87 -35.36 6.61
N ASP A 56 -23.85 -36.65 6.92
CA ASP A 56 -24.90 -37.30 7.72
C ASP A 56 -24.80 -36.82 9.18
N PRO A 57 -25.89 -36.27 9.77
CA PRO A 57 -25.88 -35.83 11.16
C PRO A 57 -25.64 -36.94 12.18
N SER A 58 -25.89 -38.19 11.80
CA SER A 58 -25.69 -39.35 12.69
C SER A 58 -24.25 -39.82 12.79
N VAL A 59 -23.36 -39.32 11.92
CA VAL A 59 -21.95 -39.70 11.89
C VAL A 59 -21.09 -38.57 12.49
N PRO A 60 -20.13 -38.90 13.38
CA PRO A 60 -19.21 -37.90 13.92
C PRO A 60 -18.44 -37.15 12.81
N SER A 61 -18.21 -35.87 13.00
CA SER A 61 -17.47 -35.04 12.02
C SER A 61 -16.00 -35.43 11.96
N GLU A 62 -15.51 -35.74 10.77
CA GLU A 62 -14.10 -35.97 10.49
C GLU A 62 -13.27 -34.65 10.55
N PHE A 63 -13.91 -33.54 10.20
CA PHE A 63 -13.33 -32.21 10.21
C PHE A 63 -14.28 -31.21 10.89
N PRO A 64 -13.76 -30.24 11.69
CA PRO A 64 -14.62 -29.28 12.40
C PRO A 64 -15.54 -28.47 11.48
N VAL A 65 -15.09 -28.13 10.27
CA VAL A 65 -15.89 -27.40 9.27
C VAL A 65 -17.19 -28.14 8.89
N PHE A 66 -17.26 -29.44 9.04
CA PHE A 66 -18.47 -30.23 8.72
C PHE A 66 -19.62 -29.95 9.69
N ASP A 67 -19.32 -29.63 10.95
CA ASP A 67 -20.34 -29.23 11.92
C ASP A 67 -20.98 -27.91 11.55
N ASP A 68 -20.17 -26.93 11.15
CA ASP A 68 -20.64 -25.61 10.67
C ASP A 68 -21.52 -25.79 9.41
N LEU A 69 -21.05 -26.58 8.45
CA LEU A 69 -21.80 -26.85 7.21
C LEU A 69 -23.13 -27.57 7.47
N ARG A 70 -23.19 -28.51 8.42
CA ARG A 70 -24.44 -29.17 8.83
C ARG A 70 -25.45 -28.19 9.43
N LEU A 71 -24.97 -27.25 10.25
CA LEU A 71 -25.82 -26.19 10.80
C LEU A 71 -26.40 -25.27 9.70
N MET A 72 -25.70 -25.14 8.57
CA MET A 72 -26.17 -24.43 7.37
C MET A 72 -27.10 -25.30 6.48
N GLY A 73 -27.40 -26.54 6.86
CA GLY A 73 -28.25 -27.46 6.10
C GLY A 73 -27.53 -28.15 4.93
N ILE A 74 -26.22 -28.09 4.85
CA ILE A 74 -25.43 -28.72 3.79
C ILE A 74 -25.42 -30.24 4.02
N THR A 75 -25.67 -30.98 2.96
CA THR A 75 -25.82 -32.46 2.97
C THR A 75 -24.67 -33.20 2.32
N ASP A 76 -23.93 -32.52 1.42
CA ASP A 76 -22.81 -33.11 0.69
C ASP A 76 -21.73 -32.05 0.40
N TYR A 77 -20.48 -32.45 0.54
CA TYR A 77 -19.31 -31.60 0.44
C TYR A 77 -18.21 -32.25 -0.40
N MET A 78 -17.58 -31.47 -1.26
CA MET A 78 -16.45 -31.94 -2.06
C MET A 78 -15.35 -30.88 -2.04
N ALA A 79 -14.19 -31.21 -1.45
CA ALA A 79 -12.96 -30.38 -1.49
C ALA A 79 -12.02 -30.84 -2.59
N PHE A 80 -11.21 -29.93 -3.07
CA PHE A 80 -10.17 -30.19 -4.07
C PHE A 80 -8.96 -29.29 -3.88
N VAL A 81 -7.82 -29.73 -4.41
CA VAL A 81 -6.56 -28.97 -4.48
C VAL A 81 -6.03 -29.04 -5.92
N LEU A 82 -5.72 -27.88 -6.50
CA LEU A 82 -5.23 -27.77 -7.86
C LEU A 82 -3.92 -26.94 -7.86
N PRO A 83 -2.76 -27.58 -8.05
CA PRO A 83 -1.51 -26.83 -8.18
C PRO A 83 -1.50 -26.01 -9.47
N PHE A 84 -0.96 -24.79 -9.41
CA PHE A 84 -0.72 -23.96 -10.60
C PHE A 84 0.58 -24.44 -11.29
N SER A 85 0.48 -25.40 -12.20
CA SER A 85 1.55 -25.92 -13.07
C SER A 85 2.99 -25.87 -12.54
N GLY A 86 3.55 -27.03 -12.27
CA GLY A 86 5.01 -27.25 -12.11
C GLY A 86 5.66 -26.77 -10.80
N ASN A 87 4.99 -25.93 -10.03
CA ASN A 87 5.46 -25.49 -8.71
C ASN A 87 4.41 -25.83 -7.64
N THR A 88 4.76 -26.75 -6.77
CA THR A 88 3.89 -27.24 -5.69
C THR A 88 3.60 -26.22 -4.60
N SER A 89 4.27 -25.06 -4.60
CA SER A 89 4.10 -24.02 -3.60
C SER A 89 2.95 -23.05 -3.90
N GLN A 90 2.37 -23.08 -5.10
CA GLN A 90 1.27 -22.21 -5.51
C GLN A 90 0.16 -23.05 -6.13
N GLY A 91 -1.07 -22.78 -5.68
CA GLY A 91 -2.23 -23.52 -6.15
C GLY A 91 -3.52 -22.87 -5.70
N MET A 92 -4.61 -23.50 -6.10
CA MET A 92 -5.96 -23.19 -5.66
C MET A 92 -6.46 -24.35 -4.81
N MET A 93 -7.06 -24.04 -3.67
CA MET A 93 -7.87 -24.94 -2.86
C MET A 93 -9.31 -24.46 -2.95
N GLY A 94 -10.24 -25.38 -3.09
CA GLY A 94 -11.64 -25.02 -3.19
C GLY A 94 -12.55 -26.14 -2.71
N SER A 95 -13.80 -25.79 -2.49
CA SER A 95 -14.84 -26.78 -2.15
C SER A 95 -16.17 -26.41 -2.79
N TRP A 96 -16.95 -27.44 -3.03
CA TRP A 96 -18.34 -27.37 -3.45
C TRP A 96 -19.20 -27.99 -2.36
N SER A 97 -20.34 -27.41 -2.10
CA SER A 97 -21.31 -27.91 -1.15
C SER A 97 -22.72 -27.80 -1.71
N THR A 98 -23.62 -28.70 -1.27
CA THR A 98 -25.02 -28.66 -1.65
C THR A 98 -25.93 -28.99 -0.47
N ASP A 99 -27.09 -28.34 -0.45
CA ASP A 99 -28.19 -28.53 0.48
C ASP A 99 -29.24 -29.57 -0.02
N SER A 100 -29.03 -30.11 -1.23
CA SER A 100 -29.91 -31.12 -1.80
C SER A 100 -29.92 -32.40 -0.93
N ALA A 101 -31.08 -32.88 -0.52
CA ALA A 101 -31.21 -34.11 0.28
C ALA A 101 -30.55 -35.33 -0.40
N ALA A 102 -30.56 -35.40 -1.74
CA ALA A 102 -29.87 -36.44 -2.52
C ALA A 102 -28.34 -36.23 -2.58
N GLY A 103 -27.81 -35.01 -2.27
CA GLY A 103 -26.43 -34.62 -2.45
C GLY A 103 -26.06 -34.40 -3.91
N PHE A 104 -24.80 -34.53 -4.24
CA PHE A 104 -24.29 -34.48 -5.61
C PHE A 104 -24.55 -35.80 -6.33
N SER A 105 -25.16 -35.74 -7.52
CA SER A 105 -25.22 -36.89 -8.43
C SER A 105 -23.86 -37.13 -9.11
N ASP A 106 -23.64 -38.33 -9.64
CA ASP A 106 -22.40 -38.65 -10.36
C ASP A 106 -22.20 -37.76 -11.60
N SER A 107 -23.28 -37.38 -12.25
CA SER A 107 -23.22 -36.44 -13.36
C SER A 107 -22.78 -35.03 -12.92
N MET A 108 -23.25 -34.54 -11.77
CA MET A 108 -22.81 -33.27 -11.17
C MET A 108 -21.34 -33.32 -10.78
N ILE A 109 -20.91 -34.40 -10.10
CA ILE A 109 -19.49 -34.58 -9.75
C ILE A 109 -18.62 -34.57 -11.00
N SER A 110 -18.99 -35.34 -12.03
CA SER A 110 -18.27 -35.37 -13.29
C SER A 110 -18.18 -33.96 -13.96
N ALA A 111 -19.26 -33.17 -13.87
CA ALA A 111 -19.27 -31.81 -14.35
C ALA A 111 -18.34 -30.87 -13.54
N LEU A 112 -18.38 -30.96 -12.20
CA LEU A 112 -17.53 -30.19 -11.29
C LEU A 112 -16.05 -30.51 -11.51
N LEU A 113 -15.69 -31.82 -11.66
CA LEU A 113 -14.30 -32.21 -11.96
C LEU A 113 -13.83 -31.69 -13.32
N ARG A 114 -14.68 -31.67 -14.36
CA ARG A 114 -14.31 -31.08 -15.67
C ARG A 114 -14.09 -29.57 -15.59
N ILE A 115 -14.84 -28.85 -14.76
CA ILE A 115 -14.73 -27.40 -14.65
C ILE A 115 -13.49 -26.97 -13.86
N GLN A 116 -12.93 -27.83 -13.00
CA GLN A 116 -11.83 -27.49 -12.11
C GLN A 116 -10.60 -26.99 -12.84
N SER A 117 -10.20 -27.60 -13.94
CA SER A 117 -9.03 -27.19 -14.74
C SER A 117 -9.19 -25.78 -15.31
N HIS A 118 -10.40 -25.45 -15.80
CA HIS A 118 -10.72 -24.11 -16.31
C HIS A 118 -10.75 -23.09 -15.17
N LEU A 119 -11.31 -23.48 -14.03
CA LEU A 119 -11.34 -22.65 -12.84
C LEU A 119 -9.91 -22.36 -12.32
N ALA A 120 -9.02 -23.37 -12.34
CA ALA A 120 -7.63 -23.18 -11.97
C ALA A 120 -6.89 -22.20 -12.88
N ILE A 121 -7.15 -22.24 -14.20
CA ILE A 121 -6.59 -21.28 -15.16
C ILE A 121 -7.11 -19.87 -14.88
N ALA A 122 -8.42 -19.70 -14.72
CA ALA A 122 -9.05 -18.42 -14.43
C ALA A 122 -8.51 -17.83 -13.11
N THR A 123 -8.43 -18.65 -12.06
CA THR A 123 -7.91 -18.25 -10.75
C THR A 123 -6.43 -17.87 -10.84
N LYS A 124 -5.62 -18.66 -11.56
CA LYS A 124 -4.21 -18.32 -11.80
C LYS A 124 -4.06 -16.97 -12.49
N MET A 125 -4.86 -16.71 -13.53
CA MET A 125 -4.85 -15.42 -14.23
C MET A 125 -5.22 -14.27 -13.28
N ALA A 126 -6.27 -14.42 -12.49
CA ALA A 126 -6.68 -13.41 -11.50
C ALA A 126 -5.59 -13.15 -10.46
N VAL A 127 -4.96 -14.22 -9.95
CA VAL A 127 -3.84 -14.13 -8.99
C VAL A 127 -2.63 -13.42 -9.60
N LEU A 128 -2.25 -13.76 -10.85
CA LEU A 128 -1.11 -13.12 -11.52
C LEU A 128 -1.38 -11.64 -11.80
N THR A 129 -2.60 -11.29 -12.24
CA THR A 129 -2.99 -9.89 -12.43
C THR A 129 -2.88 -9.12 -11.10
N LYS A 130 -3.47 -9.65 -10.04
CA LYS A 130 -3.42 -9.01 -8.72
C LYS A 130 -2.00 -8.92 -8.16
N LEU A 131 -1.16 -9.91 -8.41
CA LEU A 131 0.25 -9.88 -8.03
C LEU A 131 1.00 -8.79 -8.80
N ALA A 132 0.78 -8.65 -10.10
CA ALA A 132 1.38 -7.61 -10.91
C ALA A 132 0.97 -6.22 -10.42
N ASP A 133 -0.33 -5.99 -10.18
CA ASP A 133 -0.85 -4.74 -9.61
C ASP A 133 -0.17 -4.41 -8.27
N ASN A 134 -0.16 -5.37 -7.34
CA ASN A 134 0.43 -5.18 -6.03
C ASN A 134 1.93 -4.90 -6.09
N MET A 135 2.67 -5.61 -6.95
CA MET A 135 4.09 -5.36 -7.16
C MET A 135 4.34 -3.95 -7.69
N MET A 136 3.59 -3.54 -8.72
CA MET A 136 3.73 -2.19 -9.29
C MET A 136 3.41 -1.11 -8.25
N ILE A 137 2.31 -1.24 -7.51
CA ILE A 137 1.93 -0.28 -6.47
C ILE A 137 2.95 -0.27 -5.32
N THR A 138 3.44 -1.43 -4.88
CA THR A 138 4.38 -1.53 -3.76
C THR A 138 5.75 -0.92 -4.09
N TYR A 139 6.26 -1.14 -5.30
CA TYR A 139 7.60 -0.71 -5.67
C TYR A 139 7.66 0.65 -6.36
N LEU A 140 6.61 1.05 -7.06
CA LEU A 140 6.56 2.31 -7.80
C LEU A 140 5.67 3.37 -7.14
N GLY A 141 4.83 2.98 -6.16
CA GLY A 141 3.78 3.83 -5.63
C GLY A 141 2.47 3.77 -6.44
N GLY A 142 1.38 4.26 -5.86
CA GLY A 142 0.04 4.04 -6.41
C GLY A 142 -0.19 4.62 -7.80
N ASP A 143 0.18 5.86 -8.05
CA ASP A 143 -0.05 6.51 -9.36
C ASP A 143 0.94 6.04 -10.43
N ALA A 144 2.23 6.01 -10.10
CA ALA A 144 3.27 5.52 -11.00
C ALA A 144 3.03 4.07 -11.41
N GLY A 145 2.67 3.21 -10.44
CA GLY A 145 2.35 1.80 -10.70
C GLY A 145 1.17 1.64 -11.65
N ARG A 146 0.09 2.40 -11.48
CA ARG A 146 -1.08 2.37 -12.37
C ARG A 146 -0.73 2.84 -13.78
N ARG A 147 -0.01 3.95 -13.93
CA ARG A 147 0.42 4.46 -15.25
C ARG A 147 1.27 3.44 -16.02
N VAL A 148 2.16 2.72 -15.32
CA VAL A 148 2.95 1.65 -15.92
C VAL A 148 2.06 0.48 -16.37
N LEU A 149 1.07 0.08 -15.56
CA LEU A 149 0.08 -0.95 -15.91
C LEU A 149 -0.81 -0.53 -17.09
N ASP A 150 -1.14 0.76 -17.18
CA ASP A 150 -1.89 1.37 -18.30
C ASP A 150 -1.05 1.55 -19.58
N GLY A 151 0.20 1.09 -19.56
CA GLY A 151 1.08 1.09 -20.74
C GLY A 151 1.90 2.37 -20.95
N GLN A 152 1.97 3.28 -19.98
CA GLN A 152 2.85 4.44 -20.01
C GLN A 152 4.29 4.03 -19.66
N ILE A 153 4.94 3.30 -20.55
CA ILE A 153 6.24 2.67 -20.33
C ILE A 153 7.34 3.16 -21.28
N LYS A 154 7.07 4.18 -22.09
CA LYS A 154 8.09 4.67 -23.02
C LYS A 154 8.98 5.70 -22.36
N ARG A 155 10.27 5.61 -22.68
CA ARG A 155 11.28 6.57 -22.25
C ARG A 155 10.95 7.97 -22.76
N GLY A 156 10.99 8.97 -21.86
CA GLY A 156 10.67 10.36 -22.17
C GLY A 156 9.19 10.69 -22.20
N GLU A 157 8.30 9.71 -22.00
CA GLU A 157 6.88 9.99 -21.76
C GLU A 157 6.69 10.57 -20.36
N GLY A 158 5.94 11.65 -20.29
CA GLY A 158 5.61 12.32 -19.03
C GLY A 158 4.90 13.64 -19.27
N ASP A 159 4.31 14.13 -18.19
CA ASP A 159 3.54 15.36 -18.18
C ASP A 159 4.28 16.44 -17.40
N THR A 160 4.16 17.70 -17.85
CA THR A 160 4.56 18.82 -17.01
C THR A 160 3.40 19.19 -16.09
N ILE A 161 3.56 18.90 -14.82
CA ILE A 161 2.56 19.20 -13.79
C ILE A 161 3.08 20.26 -12.82
N ARG A 162 2.14 20.95 -12.18
CA ARG A 162 2.44 21.73 -10.97
C ARG A 162 2.26 20.84 -9.75
N ALA A 163 3.15 20.95 -8.78
CA ALA A 163 3.08 20.12 -7.59
C ALA A 163 3.66 20.81 -6.35
N ALA A 164 3.13 20.50 -5.17
CA ALA A 164 3.87 20.70 -3.94
C ALA A 164 4.84 19.52 -3.77
N LEU A 165 6.09 19.86 -3.47
CA LEU A 165 7.22 18.94 -3.40
C LEU A 165 7.74 18.87 -1.97
N VAL A 166 8.04 17.66 -1.55
CA VAL A 166 8.63 17.36 -0.24
C VAL A 166 9.89 16.56 -0.45
N MET A 167 10.98 16.99 0.17
CA MET A 167 12.22 16.22 0.28
C MET A 167 12.54 16.07 1.75
N ALA A 168 12.75 14.85 2.20
CA ALA A 168 13.14 14.57 3.59
C ALA A 168 14.34 13.64 3.64
N ASP A 169 15.15 13.77 4.68
CA ASP A 169 16.40 13.03 4.83
C ASP A 169 16.74 12.86 6.30
N MET A 170 17.31 11.71 6.66
CA MET A 170 17.78 11.41 8.01
C MET A 170 19.18 12.03 8.20
N ARG A 171 19.43 12.63 9.35
CA ARG A 171 20.74 13.20 9.64
C ARG A 171 21.65 12.17 10.32
N GLY A 172 22.90 12.10 9.87
CA GLY A 172 23.92 11.24 10.50
C GLY A 172 23.82 9.75 10.16
N SER A 173 23.07 9.41 9.12
CA SER A 173 22.88 8.04 8.62
C SER A 173 24.19 7.34 8.24
N SER A 174 25.12 8.05 7.59
CA SER A 174 26.44 7.49 7.23
C SER A 174 27.21 7.04 8.46
N LYS A 175 27.22 7.85 9.52
CA LYS A 175 27.86 7.48 10.79
C LYS A 175 27.16 6.29 11.44
N LEU A 176 25.83 6.27 11.41
CA LEU A 176 25.04 5.14 11.92
C LEU A 176 25.36 3.84 11.15
N ALA A 177 25.45 3.91 9.82
CA ALA A 177 25.81 2.77 8.98
C ALA A 177 27.20 2.21 9.28
N GLU A 178 28.17 3.09 9.62
CA GLU A 178 29.54 2.71 9.95
C GLU A 178 29.68 2.13 11.37
N THR A 179 28.87 2.63 12.32
CA THR A 179 29.02 2.30 13.74
C THR A 179 28.03 1.26 14.26
N SER A 180 26.94 1.01 13.54
CA SER A 180 25.88 0.07 13.94
C SER A 180 25.92 -1.21 13.10
N GLY A 181 25.43 -2.31 13.68
CA GLY A 181 25.19 -3.53 12.90
C GLY A 181 24.11 -3.30 11.82
N ARG A 182 24.18 -4.09 10.74
CA ARG A 182 23.27 -3.98 9.58
C ARG A 182 21.79 -3.97 9.98
N GLU A 183 21.39 -4.84 10.89
CA GLU A 183 20.00 -4.97 11.33
C GLU A 183 19.52 -3.70 12.02
N ILE A 184 20.34 -3.13 12.92
CA ILE A 184 20.02 -1.89 13.63
C ILE A 184 19.91 -0.72 12.68
N TYR A 185 20.78 -0.65 11.67
CA TYR A 185 20.72 0.39 10.64
C TYR A 185 19.41 0.32 9.84
N ILE A 186 19.07 -0.87 9.32
CA ILE A 186 17.85 -1.08 8.53
C ILE A 186 16.59 -0.82 9.38
N ASP A 187 16.56 -1.30 10.62
CA ASP A 187 15.43 -1.05 11.53
C ASP A 187 15.26 0.44 11.81
N THR A 188 16.37 1.16 12.05
CA THR A 188 16.35 2.62 12.26
C THR A 188 15.85 3.36 11.02
N LEU A 189 16.25 2.95 9.80
CA LEU A 189 15.71 3.49 8.55
C LEU A 189 14.21 3.27 8.43
N ASN A 190 13.74 2.06 8.71
CA ASN A 190 12.31 1.73 8.66
C ASN A 190 11.52 2.56 9.68
N GLN A 191 12.02 2.70 10.91
CA GLN A 191 11.42 3.57 11.93
C GLN A 191 11.33 5.03 11.46
N PHE A 192 12.39 5.53 10.80
CA PHE A 192 12.42 6.87 10.22
C PHE A 192 11.37 7.03 9.11
N PHE A 193 11.31 6.11 8.16
CA PHE A 193 10.32 6.18 7.07
C PHE A 193 8.89 6.05 7.58
N ASP A 194 8.65 5.19 8.55
CA ASP A 194 7.34 5.06 9.21
C ASP A 194 6.92 6.32 9.94
N ALA A 195 7.85 7.00 10.60
CA ALA A 195 7.56 8.24 11.32
C ALA A 195 7.38 9.44 10.38
N VAL A 196 8.22 9.55 9.34
CA VAL A 196 8.32 10.77 8.51
C VAL A 196 7.62 10.60 7.16
N ALA A 197 7.79 9.50 6.43
CA ALA A 197 7.20 9.33 5.09
C ALA A 197 5.71 8.94 5.13
N ALA A 198 5.31 8.09 6.08
CA ALA A 198 3.92 7.63 6.15
C ALA A 198 2.88 8.76 6.32
N PRO A 199 3.08 9.83 7.11
CA PRO A 199 2.16 10.96 7.17
C PRO A 199 1.91 11.63 5.81
N PHE A 200 2.93 11.73 4.95
CA PHE A 200 2.77 12.29 3.61
C PHE A 200 1.92 11.38 2.72
N ASN A 201 2.21 10.08 2.72
CA ASN A 201 1.44 9.11 1.95
C ASN A 201 -0.04 9.08 2.36
N ARG A 202 -0.34 9.10 3.66
CA ARG A 202 -1.73 9.09 4.19
C ARG A 202 -2.53 10.34 3.85
N ARG A 203 -1.87 11.48 3.61
CA ARG A 203 -2.51 12.76 3.25
C ARG A 203 -2.50 13.03 1.75
N GLY A 204 -2.39 11.98 0.93
CA GLY A 204 -2.48 12.06 -0.54
C GLY A 204 -1.17 12.44 -1.24
N GLY A 205 -0.05 12.49 -0.51
CA GLY A 205 1.27 12.63 -1.10
C GLY A 205 1.75 11.33 -1.71
N GLN A 206 2.28 11.40 -2.92
CA GLN A 206 2.84 10.24 -3.62
C GLN A 206 4.35 10.16 -3.32
N ILE A 207 4.78 9.10 -2.64
CA ILE A 207 6.20 8.83 -2.44
C ILE A 207 6.78 8.33 -3.77
N MET A 208 7.62 9.14 -4.41
CA MET A 208 8.17 8.83 -5.72
C MET A 208 9.37 7.89 -5.66
N SER A 209 10.20 8.06 -4.66
CA SER A 209 11.37 7.20 -4.43
C SER A 209 11.94 7.42 -3.04
N PHE A 210 12.53 6.34 -2.52
CA PHE A 210 13.45 6.40 -1.40
C PHE A 210 14.88 6.54 -1.98
N ILE A 211 15.63 7.53 -1.51
CA ILE A 211 16.96 7.88 -2.01
C ILE A 211 17.94 7.77 -0.83
N GLY A 212 18.54 6.59 -0.68
CA GLY A 212 19.36 6.31 0.49
C GLY A 212 18.54 6.37 1.77
N ASP A 213 18.84 7.33 2.63
CA ASP A 213 18.20 7.61 3.91
C ASP A 213 17.16 8.76 3.83
N GLY A 214 16.77 9.14 2.63
CA GLY A 214 15.76 10.16 2.36
C GLY A 214 14.68 9.70 1.40
N PHE A 215 13.71 10.57 1.14
CA PHE A 215 12.67 10.35 0.15
C PHE A 215 12.20 11.65 -0.49
N ILE A 216 11.62 11.52 -1.67
CA ILE A 216 10.87 12.59 -2.34
C ILE A 216 9.40 12.22 -2.41
N ALA A 217 8.54 13.16 -2.01
CA ALA A 217 7.09 13.04 -2.14
C ALA A 217 6.51 14.20 -2.92
N VAL A 218 5.42 13.96 -3.62
CA VAL A 218 4.79 14.89 -4.54
C VAL A 218 3.28 14.94 -4.28
N TYR A 219 2.73 16.15 -4.24
CA TYR A 219 1.30 16.40 -4.25
C TYR A 219 0.96 17.08 -5.57
N PRO A 220 0.51 16.35 -6.59
CA PRO A 220 0.09 16.95 -7.85
C PRO A 220 -1.02 17.96 -7.60
N CYS A 221 -0.95 19.10 -8.26
CA CYS A 221 -2.00 20.11 -8.23
C CYS A 221 -2.14 20.73 -9.63
N GLU A 222 -3.32 21.25 -9.89
CA GLU A 222 -3.56 22.01 -11.11
C GLU A 222 -3.01 23.44 -10.96
N ARG A 223 -2.98 24.18 -12.06
CA ARG A 223 -2.51 25.59 -12.05
C ARG A 223 -3.45 26.55 -11.32
N HIS A 224 -4.63 26.09 -10.92
CA HIS A 224 -5.55 26.88 -10.11
C HIS A 224 -5.01 27.07 -8.69
N ARG A 225 -5.17 28.29 -8.18
CA ARG A 225 -4.68 28.64 -6.85
C ARG A 225 -5.23 27.74 -5.75
N SER A 226 -6.53 27.44 -5.78
CA SER A 226 -7.20 26.57 -4.79
C SER A 226 -6.61 25.16 -4.72
N GLN A 227 -6.24 24.58 -5.86
CA GLN A 227 -5.61 23.25 -5.91
C GLN A 227 -4.19 23.28 -5.31
N SER A 228 -3.41 24.34 -5.61
CA SER A 228 -2.11 24.55 -4.99
C SER A 228 -2.21 24.79 -3.48
N GLU A 229 -3.26 25.48 -3.01
CA GLU A 229 -3.53 25.69 -1.58
C GLU A 229 -3.83 24.35 -0.88
N ILE A 230 -4.70 23.51 -1.43
CA ILE A 230 -5.00 22.17 -0.89
C ILE A 230 -3.72 21.33 -0.80
N ALA A 231 -2.95 21.25 -1.88
CA ALA A 231 -1.72 20.45 -1.94
C ALA A 231 -0.66 20.93 -0.93
N CYS A 232 -0.42 22.24 -0.85
CA CYS A 232 0.56 22.80 0.09
C CYS A 232 0.12 22.64 1.55
N GLN A 233 -1.17 22.85 1.85
CA GLN A 233 -1.72 22.65 3.19
C GLN A 233 -1.65 21.19 3.62
N ALA A 234 -1.99 20.24 2.73
CA ALA A 234 -1.86 18.80 3.00
C ALA A 234 -0.40 18.41 3.29
N ALA A 235 0.56 18.92 2.48
CA ALA A 235 1.98 18.67 2.69
C ALA A 235 2.49 19.29 4.02
N LEU A 236 2.05 20.50 4.37
CA LEU A 236 2.41 21.14 5.64
C LEU A 236 1.85 20.38 6.85
N ALA A 237 0.58 19.97 6.78
CA ALA A 237 -0.04 19.17 7.83
C ALA A 237 0.64 17.80 7.99
N ALA A 238 1.09 17.19 6.90
CA ALA A 238 1.88 15.97 6.94
C ALA A 238 3.26 16.19 7.58
N ALA A 239 3.94 17.30 7.26
CA ALA A 239 5.23 17.65 7.87
C ALA A 239 5.10 17.89 9.38
N HIS A 240 4.02 18.55 9.82
CA HIS A 240 3.72 18.70 11.25
C HIS A 240 3.52 17.34 11.92
N LYS A 241 2.67 16.46 11.36
CA LYS A 241 2.44 15.11 11.92
C LYS A 241 3.73 14.28 11.95
N ALA A 242 4.58 14.40 10.93
CA ALA A 242 5.89 13.76 10.89
C ALA A 242 6.80 14.23 12.06
N THR A 243 6.80 15.54 12.36
CA THR A 243 7.56 16.09 13.48
C THR A 243 7.06 15.54 14.81
N VAL A 244 5.75 15.51 15.03
CA VAL A 244 5.14 14.92 16.25
C VAL A 244 5.50 13.45 16.39
N ARG A 245 5.32 12.63 15.33
CA ARG A 245 5.65 11.21 15.36
C ARG A 245 7.13 10.95 15.62
N MET A 246 8.01 11.79 15.10
CA MET A 246 9.44 11.67 15.34
C MET A 246 9.80 12.03 16.80
N THR A 247 9.13 13.01 17.38
CA THR A 247 9.28 13.32 18.80
C THR A 247 8.88 12.12 19.67
N ASP A 248 7.72 11.53 19.41
CA ASP A 248 7.23 10.34 20.14
C ASP A 248 8.15 9.12 19.94
N LEU A 249 8.66 8.93 18.73
CA LEU A 249 9.62 7.87 18.43
C LEU A 249 10.91 8.07 19.23
N ASN A 250 11.45 9.27 19.25
CA ASN A 250 12.69 9.58 19.98
C ASN A 250 12.52 9.44 21.50
N LEU A 251 11.36 9.74 22.06
CA LEU A 251 11.06 9.45 23.47
C LEU A 251 11.16 7.95 23.76
N ARG A 252 10.50 7.11 22.96
CA ARG A 252 10.58 5.64 23.09
C ARG A 252 11.99 5.10 22.89
N ARG A 253 12.73 5.63 21.92
CA ARG A 253 14.14 5.24 21.67
C ARG A 253 15.02 5.56 22.86
N LYS A 254 14.81 6.71 23.49
CA LYS A 254 15.53 7.11 24.71
C LYS A 254 15.27 6.16 25.88
N GLU A 255 14.03 5.72 26.06
CA GLU A 255 13.66 4.69 27.07
C GLU A 255 14.38 3.35 26.81
N GLN A 256 14.66 3.04 25.55
CA GLN A 256 15.41 1.85 25.13
C GLN A 256 16.95 2.04 25.12
N GLY A 257 17.45 3.21 25.53
CA GLY A 257 18.88 3.53 25.50
C GLY A 257 19.44 3.78 24.10
N LEU A 258 18.57 4.02 23.09
CA LEU A 258 18.96 4.28 21.72
C LEU A 258 19.09 5.80 21.46
N SER A 259 19.94 6.15 20.50
CA SER A 259 20.14 7.55 20.10
C SER A 259 18.94 8.11 19.34
N ASP A 260 18.73 9.42 19.47
CA ASP A 260 17.71 10.16 18.74
C ASP A 260 17.97 10.12 17.22
N ILE A 261 16.89 9.98 16.46
CA ILE A 261 16.90 10.14 15.01
C ILE A 261 16.63 11.62 14.70
N LYS A 262 17.58 12.28 14.05
CA LYS A 262 17.44 13.65 13.56
C LYS A 262 17.12 13.64 12.08
N PHE A 263 16.34 14.64 11.62
CA PHE A 263 15.89 14.71 10.23
C PHE A 263 15.78 16.15 9.73
N GLY A 264 15.58 16.29 8.43
CA GLY A 264 15.28 17.57 7.81
C GLY A 264 14.26 17.40 6.69
N ILE A 265 13.30 18.32 6.58
CA ILE A 265 12.26 18.37 5.56
C ILE A 265 12.35 19.70 4.83
N GLY A 266 12.41 19.65 3.49
CA GLY A 266 12.23 20.79 2.60
C GLY A 266 10.86 20.75 1.96
N LEU A 267 10.16 21.90 1.86
CA LEU A 267 8.85 22.07 1.25
C LEU A 267 8.93 23.14 0.17
N HIS A 268 8.48 22.82 -1.04
CA HIS A 268 8.47 23.75 -2.17
C HIS A 268 7.24 23.51 -3.06
N VAL A 269 6.89 24.46 -3.92
CA VAL A 269 5.86 24.30 -4.93
C VAL A 269 6.37 24.82 -6.28
N GLY A 270 6.26 24.00 -7.32
CA GLY A 270 6.76 24.36 -8.63
C GLY A 270 6.27 23.45 -9.75
N ASN A 271 6.73 23.73 -10.96
CA ASN A 271 6.45 22.88 -12.11
C ASN A 271 7.54 21.81 -12.20
N VAL A 272 7.12 20.56 -12.40
CA VAL A 272 8.00 19.41 -12.58
C VAL A 272 7.55 18.60 -13.79
N MET A 273 8.47 17.93 -14.44
CA MET A 273 8.17 16.84 -15.35
C MET A 273 7.94 15.57 -14.53
N PHE A 274 6.81 14.93 -14.70
CA PHE A 274 6.38 13.73 -14.03
C PHE A 274 6.30 12.61 -15.05
N GLY A 275 7.23 11.65 -15.05
CA GLY A 275 7.29 10.66 -16.12
C GLY A 275 8.49 9.73 -16.06
N ASN A 276 8.70 9.04 -17.19
CA ASN A 276 9.70 7.99 -17.36
C ASN A 276 11.05 8.53 -17.84
N VAL A 277 12.10 8.28 -17.06
CA VAL A 277 13.48 8.60 -17.40
C VAL A 277 14.37 7.38 -17.12
N GLY A 278 15.41 7.18 -17.91
CA GLY A 278 16.36 6.11 -17.69
C GLY A 278 16.97 5.56 -18.99
N LEU A 279 17.37 4.30 -18.93
CA LEU A 279 17.88 3.52 -20.07
C LEU A 279 16.71 2.92 -20.85
N THR A 280 17.01 2.33 -22.00
CA THR A 280 15.99 1.66 -22.84
C THR A 280 15.38 0.45 -22.13
N ASP A 281 16.14 -0.23 -21.31
CA ASP A 281 15.80 -1.46 -20.60
C ASP A 281 15.62 -1.27 -19.08
N ARG A 282 15.85 -0.05 -18.57
CA ARG A 282 15.67 0.30 -17.15
C ARG A 282 15.14 1.72 -16.98
N LEU A 283 13.87 1.85 -16.71
CA LEU A 283 13.21 3.13 -16.48
C LEU A 283 12.97 3.37 -15.00
N THR A 284 12.95 4.65 -14.64
CA THR A 284 12.46 5.14 -13.35
C THR A 284 11.34 6.13 -13.63
N PHE A 285 10.20 5.89 -12.99
CA PHE A 285 9.10 6.85 -12.97
C PHE A 285 9.30 7.79 -11.79
N SER A 286 9.49 9.08 -12.05
CA SER A 286 9.79 10.06 -11.00
C SER A 286 9.51 11.49 -11.46
N VAL A 287 9.89 12.46 -10.64
CA VAL A 287 9.79 13.88 -10.93
C VAL A 287 11.16 14.51 -11.21
N PHE A 288 11.19 15.41 -12.17
CA PHE A 288 12.41 16.08 -12.63
C PHE A 288 12.15 17.56 -12.87
N GLY A 289 13.17 18.38 -12.70
CA GLY A 289 13.11 19.82 -13.00
C GLY A 289 13.76 20.69 -11.93
N SER A 290 13.77 22.00 -12.15
CA SER A 290 14.40 22.98 -11.24
C SER A 290 13.77 22.95 -9.84
N ALA A 291 12.45 22.79 -9.76
CA ALA A 291 11.74 22.76 -8.50
C ALA A 291 12.16 21.56 -7.60
N VAL A 292 12.56 20.44 -8.20
CA VAL A 292 13.13 19.29 -7.45
C VAL A 292 14.48 19.68 -6.85
N ASN A 293 15.32 20.40 -7.59
CA ASN A 293 16.59 20.89 -7.08
C ASN A 293 16.39 21.92 -5.96
N GLU A 294 15.36 22.76 -6.05
CA GLU A 294 15.03 23.78 -5.05
C GLU A 294 14.59 23.12 -3.74
N VAL A 295 13.69 22.12 -3.78
CA VAL A 295 13.26 21.41 -2.57
C VAL A 295 14.40 20.61 -1.93
N GLN A 296 15.29 20.00 -2.73
CA GLN A 296 16.49 19.32 -2.23
C GLN A 296 17.42 20.28 -1.48
N ARG A 297 17.61 21.49 -1.99
CA ARG A 297 18.44 22.48 -1.33
C ARG A 297 17.82 23.00 -0.05
N LEU A 298 16.50 23.24 -0.02
CA LEU A 298 15.78 23.57 1.21
C LEU A 298 15.98 22.49 2.27
N GLN A 299 15.85 21.21 1.89
CA GLN A 299 16.12 20.10 2.78
C GLN A 299 17.57 20.15 3.32
N THR A 300 18.55 20.38 2.45
CA THR A 300 19.96 20.48 2.85
C THR A 300 20.21 21.65 3.81
N LEU A 301 19.55 22.78 3.62
CA LEU A 301 19.64 23.96 4.49
C LEU A 301 19.13 23.70 5.91
N THR A 302 18.32 22.65 6.14
CA THR A 302 17.93 22.25 7.50
C THR A 302 19.14 21.88 8.38
N LYS A 303 20.30 21.56 7.76
CA LYS A 303 21.57 21.33 8.48
C LYS A 303 22.20 22.63 9.00
N LYS A 304 21.88 23.76 8.36
CA LYS A 304 22.40 25.11 8.71
C LYS A 304 21.53 25.82 9.75
N TYR A 305 20.22 25.64 9.65
CA TYR A 305 19.25 26.28 10.52
C TYR A 305 18.79 25.33 11.65
N PRO A 306 18.43 25.85 12.86
CA PRO A 306 17.98 25.04 13.98
C PRO A 306 16.52 24.56 13.83
N HIS A 307 16.06 24.34 12.60
CA HIS A 307 14.72 23.95 12.26
C HIS A 307 14.74 22.67 11.43
N SER A 308 13.85 21.74 11.74
CA SER A 308 13.71 20.47 11.00
C SER A 308 12.90 20.63 9.71
N VAL A 309 12.06 21.65 9.60
CA VAL A 309 11.20 21.90 8.44
C VAL A 309 11.47 23.28 7.87
N LEU A 310 11.84 23.34 6.61
CA LEU A 310 12.05 24.57 5.87
C LEU A 310 11.19 24.61 4.61
N ALA A 311 10.68 25.78 4.28
CA ALA A 311 9.84 25.98 3.11
C ALA A 311 10.31 27.18 2.28
N SER A 312 10.00 27.15 0.99
CA SER A 312 10.13 28.34 0.14
C SER A 312 9.00 29.35 0.42
N LYS A 313 9.25 30.62 0.11
CA LYS A 313 8.23 31.67 0.17
C LYS A 313 7.02 31.34 -0.70
N ASP A 314 7.24 30.75 -1.87
CA ASP A 314 6.16 30.38 -2.78
C ASP A 314 5.24 29.32 -2.14
N PHE A 315 5.82 28.29 -1.51
CA PHE A 315 5.04 27.28 -0.78
C PHE A 315 4.25 27.93 0.38
N ALA A 316 4.90 28.73 1.19
CA ALA A 316 4.28 29.39 2.34
C ALA A 316 3.08 30.28 1.93
N SER A 317 3.13 30.91 0.74
CA SER A 317 2.07 31.77 0.22
C SER A 317 0.74 31.04 -0.04
N TYR A 318 0.76 29.70 -0.14
CA TYR A 318 -0.41 28.85 -0.30
C TYR A 318 -0.94 28.22 1.01
N CYS A 319 -0.23 28.44 2.12
CA CYS A 319 -0.60 27.82 3.41
C CYS A 319 -1.43 28.74 4.34
N GLY A 320 -1.93 29.86 3.83
CA GLY A 320 -2.86 30.73 4.55
C GLY A 320 -2.24 31.43 5.76
N ALA A 321 -3.04 31.54 6.85
CA ALA A 321 -2.69 32.30 8.06
C ALA A 321 -1.71 31.58 9.02
N ASN A 322 -1.03 30.54 8.59
CA ASN A 322 -0.02 29.89 9.41
C ASN A 322 1.12 30.89 9.73
N SER A 323 1.62 30.83 10.96
CA SER A 323 2.77 31.63 11.37
C SER A 323 4.04 31.10 10.72
N TRP A 324 4.76 31.99 10.04
CA TRP A 324 6.02 31.68 9.36
C TRP A 324 7.14 32.55 9.90
N LEU A 325 8.23 31.93 10.30
CA LEU A 325 9.47 32.61 10.65
C LEU A 325 10.35 32.74 9.39
N THR A 326 10.63 33.96 8.96
CA THR A 326 11.58 34.20 7.87
C THR A 326 13.00 34.08 8.40
N LEU A 327 13.76 33.13 7.84
CA LEU A 327 15.13 32.83 8.28
C LEU A 327 16.19 33.59 7.46
N GLY A 328 15.88 34.00 6.24
CA GLY A 328 16.76 34.71 5.37
C GLY A 328 16.55 34.42 3.88
N SER A 329 17.48 34.91 3.06
CA SER A 329 17.51 34.62 1.62
C SER A 329 18.85 33.97 1.28
N GLU A 330 18.79 32.81 0.61
CA GLU A 330 19.97 32.03 0.25
C GLU A 330 20.17 32.02 -1.26
N GLU A 331 21.43 32.24 -1.68
CA GLU A 331 21.84 31.98 -3.04
C GLU A 331 22.10 30.49 -3.22
N LEU A 332 21.30 29.89 -4.07
CA LEU A 332 21.42 28.46 -4.31
C LEU A 332 22.17 28.25 -5.64
N ALA A 333 23.26 27.47 -5.62
CA ALA A 333 24.05 27.18 -6.80
C ALA A 333 23.15 26.58 -7.92
N GLY A 334 23.19 27.22 -9.12
CA GLY A 334 22.35 26.81 -10.26
C GLY A 334 20.93 27.39 -10.28
N ILE A 335 20.55 28.24 -9.32
CA ILE A 335 19.28 28.95 -9.28
C ILE A 335 19.59 30.44 -9.44
N LYS A 336 18.98 31.11 -10.45
CA LYS A 336 19.25 32.51 -10.78
C LYS A 336 18.71 33.50 -9.75
N GLN A 337 17.73 33.10 -8.95
CA GLN A 337 17.08 33.96 -7.95
C GLN A 337 17.40 33.48 -6.53
N LYS A 338 17.57 34.45 -5.60
CA LYS A 338 17.69 34.12 -4.17
C LYS A 338 16.40 33.51 -3.69
N LEU A 339 16.50 32.37 -3.01
CA LEU A 339 15.37 31.71 -2.41
C LEU A 339 15.17 32.23 -0.99
N THR A 340 14.00 32.80 -0.70
CA THR A 340 13.62 33.16 0.66
C THR A 340 13.22 31.90 1.42
N VAL A 341 13.90 31.63 2.52
CA VAL A 341 13.74 30.45 3.36
C VAL A 341 12.89 30.81 4.58
N LEU A 342 11.84 30.02 4.80
CA LEU A 342 10.95 30.15 5.95
C LEU A 342 10.89 28.84 6.72
N SER A 343 10.60 28.94 8.03
CA SER A 343 10.23 27.80 8.86
C SER A 343 8.79 27.97 9.34
N PRO A 344 7.94 26.95 9.27
CA PRO A 344 6.62 27.02 9.88
C PRO A 344 6.75 27.00 11.39
N ASP A 345 5.88 27.76 12.07
CA ASP A 345 5.67 27.62 13.50
C ASP A 345 4.80 26.38 13.75
N LEU A 346 5.42 25.31 14.20
CA LEU A 346 4.76 24.04 14.50
C LEU A 346 4.33 23.91 15.97
N SER A 347 4.54 24.95 16.80
CA SER A 347 4.26 24.91 18.24
C SER A 347 2.78 25.03 18.60
N GLY A 348 1.95 25.58 17.70
CA GLY A 348 0.54 25.87 17.93
C GLY A 348 -0.47 24.79 17.57
N ALA A 349 -0.06 23.70 16.96
CA ALA A 349 -0.97 22.70 16.40
C ALA A 349 -0.91 21.36 17.14
N LEU A 350 -1.04 21.36 18.47
CA LEU A 350 -1.50 20.20 19.24
C LEU A 350 -3.03 20.04 19.11
N ALA A 351 -3.57 20.10 17.91
CA ALA A 351 -4.89 19.58 17.65
C ALA A 351 -4.74 18.04 17.58
N VAL A 352 -5.06 17.39 18.66
CA VAL A 352 -5.33 15.96 18.75
C VAL A 352 -6.34 15.64 17.64
N ASP A 353 -6.00 14.76 16.72
CA ASP A 353 -6.98 14.12 15.86
C ASP A 353 -8.04 13.51 16.78
N GLU A 354 -9.32 13.65 16.46
CA GLU A 354 -10.48 13.26 17.28
C GLU A 354 -10.50 11.78 17.71
N ASP A 355 -9.57 10.97 17.20
CA ASP A 355 -9.35 9.58 17.60
C ASP A 355 -7.99 9.46 18.33
N GLY A 356 -7.99 9.64 19.63
CA GLY A 356 -6.84 9.48 20.55
C GLY A 356 -6.19 8.08 20.58
N THR A 357 -6.23 7.33 19.51
CA THR A 357 -5.61 6.03 19.32
C THR A 357 -4.34 6.18 18.47
N LEU A 358 -3.21 5.78 19.05
CA LEU A 358 -2.03 5.33 18.31
C LEU A 358 -2.47 4.15 17.43
N GLU A 359 -3.05 4.42 16.26
CA GLU A 359 -3.37 3.37 15.32
C GLU A 359 -2.09 2.65 14.89
N PRO A 360 -2.11 1.29 14.87
CA PRO A 360 -1.02 0.53 14.27
C PRO A 360 -0.86 0.98 12.81
N ILE A 361 0.37 1.04 12.35
CA ILE A 361 0.88 1.61 11.09
C ILE A 361 0.18 1.07 9.82
N TYR A 362 -0.79 0.16 9.94
CA TYR A 362 -1.60 -0.39 8.86
C TYR A 362 -3.10 -0.37 9.22
N ASP A 363 -3.81 0.59 8.65
CA ASP A 363 -5.28 0.59 8.69
C ASP A 363 -5.82 -0.52 7.79
N ARG A 364 -6.40 -1.55 8.43
CA ARG A 364 -7.05 -2.68 7.75
C ARG A 364 -8.32 -2.29 6.99
N ARG A 365 -8.83 -1.07 7.17
CA ARG A 365 -10.10 -0.63 6.58
C ARG A 365 -9.96 -0.05 5.18
N SER A 366 -8.84 0.61 4.85
CA SER A 366 -8.66 1.24 3.55
C SER A 366 -8.56 0.24 2.41
N ASP A 367 -7.94 -0.93 2.65
CA ASP A 367 -7.81 -1.97 1.63
C ASP A 367 -9.12 -2.72 1.39
N ALA A 368 -9.92 -2.95 2.45
CA ALA A 368 -11.25 -3.54 2.33
C ALA A 368 -12.25 -2.60 1.63
N GLU A 369 -12.19 -1.30 1.89
CA GLU A 369 -13.02 -0.30 1.21
C GLU A 369 -12.62 -0.09 -0.26
N GLN A 370 -11.32 -0.13 -0.59
CA GLN A 370 -10.87 -0.09 -1.99
C GLN A 370 -11.27 -1.35 -2.76
N VAL A 371 -11.19 -2.52 -2.14
CA VAL A 371 -11.69 -3.77 -2.74
C VAL A 371 -13.21 -3.73 -2.91
N MET A 372 -13.97 -3.18 -1.95
CA MET A 372 -15.42 -2.97 -2.08
C MET A 372 -15.79 -1.96 -3.17
N LEU A 373 -15.02 -0.88 -3.34
CA LEU A 373 -15.23 0.09 -4.42
C LEU A 373 -14.99 -0.53 -5.80
N LEU A 374 -13.94 -1.32 -5.97
CA LEU A 374 -13.65 -2.05 -7.20
C LEU A 374 -14.77 -3.08 -7.53
N HIS A 375 -15.34 -3.74 -6.50
CA HIS A 375 -16.48 -4.67 -6.70
C HIS A 375 -17.77 -3.93 -7.02
N ARG A 376 -18.01 -2.75 -6.47
CA ARG A 376 -19.19 -1.93 -6.77
C ARG A 376 -19.17 -1.41 -8.20
N ASP A 377 -17.99 -1.11 -8.73
CA ASP A 377 -17.82 -0.68 -10.11
C ASP A 377 -17.84 -1.86 -11.09
N ALA A 378 -17.29 -3.02 -10.74
CA ALA A 378 -17.44 -4.25 -11.51
C ALA A 378 -18.89 -4.77 -11.54
N ALA A 379 -19.62 -4.67 -10.44
CA ALA A 379 -21.05 -5.02 -10.40
C ALA A 379 -21.92 -4.04 -11.19
N ARG A 380 -21.55 -2.75 -11.27
CA ARG A 380 -22.21 -1.77 -12.16
C ARG A 380 -21.94 -2.02 -13.65
N LEU A 381 -20.77 -2.54 -13.99
CA LEU A 381 -20.42 -2.91 -15.37
C LEU A 381 -21.09 -4.22 -15.81
N SER A 382 -21.39 -5.14 -14.87
CA SER A 382 -22.08 -6.40 -15.14
C SER A 382 -23.62 -6.28 -15.12
N ALA A 383 -24.16 -5.31 -14.41
CA ALA A 383 -25.56 -4.92 -14.49
C ALA A 383 -25.71 -3.89 -15.62
N GLY A 384 -25.75 -4.37 -16.86
CA GLY A 384 -25.93 -3.53 -18.03
C GLY A 384 -27.08 -2.55 -17.85
N ASP A 385 -26.74 -1.26 -17.78
CA ASP A 385 -27.73 -0.18 -17.79
C ASP A 385 -28.35 -0.11 -19.22
N PRO A 386 -29.63 -0.44 -19.40
CA PRO A 386 -30.24 -0.50 -20.74
C PRO A 386 -30.54 0.88 -21.35
N THR A 387 -30.06 1.98 -20.76
CA THR A 387 -30.42 3.35 -21.19
C THR A 387 -29.37 4.07 -22.03
N LYS A 388 -28.33 3.39 -22.55
CA LYS A 388 -27.39 3.99 -23.50
C LYS A 388 -27.29 3.21 -24.79
N VAL A 389 -28.41 3.08 -25.51
CA VAL A 389 -28.45 2.85 -26.97
C VAL A 389 -29.51 3.80 -27.51
N GLN A 390 -29.10 4.99 -27.85
CA GLN A 390 -29.62 5.81 -28.96
C GLN A 390 -28.51 6.74 -29.43
#